data_bcde49b7759dd33473ebe9fdf0316e6b
#
_entry.id   bcde49b7759dd33473ebe9fdf0316e6b
#
_cell.length_a   1.000
_cell.length_b   1.000
_cell.length_c   1.000
_cell.angle_alpha   90.00
_cell.angle_beta   90.00
_cell.angle_gamma   90.00
#
_symmetry.space_group_name_H-M   'P 1'
#
loop_
_entity.id
_entity.type
_entity.pdbx_description
1 polymer ?
#
loop_
_entity_poly.entity_id
_entity_poly.type
_entity_poly.pdbx_seq_one_letter_code
_entity_poly.pdbx_strand_id
1 'polypeptide(L)'
;MKNHYLFLILLFLSLSIYAQSPEKMSYQAVVRDANNTLVANQTVGMQISILQSSITGTVVYTETHSVDANSNGLVSLEIGTGSSTSGNFSLIDWSAGPYFIKTETDPTGG
;
A
#
# COMPACT_ATOMS: atom_id res chain seq x y z
N MET A 1 -2.17 -36.27 -35.52
CA MET A 1 -3.09 -36.67 -34.47
C MET A 1 -2.52 -36.49 -33.09
N LYS A 2 -1.25 -36.81 -32.93
CA LYS A 2 -0.61 -36.69 -31.63
C LYS A 2 -0.36 -35.23 -31.22
N ASN A 3 -0.37 -34.32 -32.15
CA ASN A 3 -0.06 -32.92 -31.91
C ASN A 3 -1.12 -32.19 -31.10
N HIS A 4 -2.32 -32.75 -31.01
CA HIS A 4 -3.41 -32.13 -30.26
C HIS A 4 -3.13 -32.09 -28.77
N TYR A 5 -2.46 -33.08 -28.25
CA TYR A 5 -2.17 -33.13 -26.82
C TYR A 5 -1.17 -32.08 -26.40
N LEU A 6 -0.17 -31.86 -27.24
CA LEU A 6 0.84 -30.86 -26.98
C LEU A 6 0.23 -29.45 -26.93
N PHE A 7 -0.70 -29.19 -27.82
CA PHE A 7 -1.39 -27.92 -27.87
C PHE A 7 -2.20 -27.64 -26.60
N LEU A 8 -2.86 -28.67 -26.08
CA LEU A 8 -3.64 -28.53 -24.84
C LEU A 8 -2.76 -28.22 -23.65
N ILE A 9 -1.58 -28.82 -23.58
CA ILE A 9 -0.63 -28.57 -22.49
C ILE A 9 -0.19 -27.12 -22.52
N LEU A 10 0.11 -26.57 -23.66
CA LEU A 10 0.50 -25.17 -23.79
C LEU A 10 -0.62 -24.23 -23.34
N LEU A 11 -1.84 -24.56 -23.61
CA LEU A 11 -2.97 -23.76 -23.17
C LEU A 11 -3.09 -23.74 -21.66
N PHE A 12 -2.88 -24.87 -21.01
CA PHE A 12 -2.86 -24.92 -19.54
C PHE A 12 -1.75 -24.08 -18.94
N LEU A 13 -0.59 -24.11 -19.53
CA LEU A 13 0.54 -23.29 -19.04
C LEU A 13 0.25 -21.81 -19.15
N SER A 14 -0.42 -21.39 -20.22
CA SER A 14 -0.76 -19.98 -20.36
C SER A 14 -1.79 -19.52 -19.32
N LEU A 15 -2.66 -20.39 -18.85
CA LEU A 15 -3.57 -20.05 -17.75
C LEU A 15 -2.88 -19.86 -16.43
N SER A 16 -1.79 -20.58 -16.20
CA SER A 16 -1.03 -20.45 -14.96
C SER A 16 -0.19 -19.18 -14.88
N ILE A 17 -0.09 -18.42 -15.95
CA ILE A 17 0.67 -17.19 -16.02
C ILE A 17 -0.11 -15.99 -15.46
N TYR A 18 -1.35 -16.14 -15.08
CA TYR A 18 -2.05 -15.06 -14.40
C TYR A 18 -1.37 -14.77 -13.09
N ALA A 19 -0.29 -14.03 -13.19
CA ALA A 19 0.40 -13.54 -12.04
C ALA A 19 -0.56 -12.71 -11.20
N GLN A 20 -0.60 -12.98 -9.94
CA GLN A 20 -1.33 -12.15 -9.02
C GLN A 20 -0.74 -10.75 -9.04
N SER A 21 -1.57 -9.74 -9.13
CA SER A 21 -1.11 -8.36 -9.01
C SER A 21 -0.43 -8.19 -7.65
N PRO A 22 0.69 -7.47 -7.57
CA PRO A 22 1.28 -7.15 -6.28
C PRO A 22 0.25 -6.45 -5.40
N GLU A 23 0.11 -6.89 -4.17
CA GLU A 23 -0.84 -6.33 -3.23
C GLU A 23 -0.20 -5.14 -2.53
N LYS A 24 0.04 -4.08 -3.29
CA LYS A 24 0.66 -2.87 -2.77
C LYS A 24 0.36 -1.68 -3.66
N MET A 25 0.42 -0.49 -3.07
CA MET A 25 0.22 0.78 -3.76
C MET A 25 1.35 1.72 -3.43
N SER A 26 1.91 2.38 -4.44
CA SER A 26 2.93 3.41 -4.23
C SER A 26 2.31 4.66 -3.62
N TYR A 27 2.99 5.24 -2.65
CA TYR A 27 2.58 6.48 -2.00
C TYR A 27 3.79 7.37 -1.77
N GLN A 28 3.66 8.64 -2.10
CA GLN A 28 4.70 9.65 -1.88
C GLN A 28 4.07 10.90 -1.29
N ALA A 29 4.82 11.55 -0.40
CA ALA A 29 4.37 12.80 0.21
C ALA A 29 5.57 13.66 0.60
N VAL A 30 5.34 14.95 0.64
CA VAL A 30 6.30 15.91 1.21
C VAL A 30 5.85 16.19 2.64
N VAL A 31 6.75 15.96 3.58
CA VAL A 31 6.43 16.08 5.01
C VAL A 31 6.85 17.46 5.52
N ARG A 32 5.93 18.12 6.19
CA ARG A 32 6.18 19.39 6.88
C ARG A 32 5.75 19.25 8.32
N ASP A 33 6.44 19.97 9.19
CA ASP A 33 6.08 19.99 10.61
C ASP A 33 4.93 20.99 10.88
N ALA A 34 4.59 21.16 12.16
CA ALA A 34 3.51 22.04 12.55
C ALA A 34 3.78 23.51 12.21
N ASN A 35 5.05 23.88 12.01
CA ASN A 35 5.47 25.24 11.62
C ASN A 35 5.57 25.38 10.10
N ASN A 36 5.11 24.39 9.33
CA ASN A 36 5.19 24.35 7.88
C ASN A 36 6.64 24.31 7.36
N THR A 37 7.56 23.82 8.16
CA THR A 37 8.96 23.64 7.78
C THR A 37 9.16 22.24 7.22
N LEU A 38 9.95 22.11 6.16
CA LEU A 38 10.27 20.80 5.59
C LEU A 38 10.97 19.92 6.62
N VAL A 39 10.49 18.68 6.73
CA VAL A 39 11.14 17.67 7.54
C VAL A 39 12.12 16.94 6.63
N ALA A 40 13.38 17.37 6.63
CA ALA A 40 14.38 16.89 5.69
C ALA A 40 15.42 16.01 6.38
N ASN A 41 15.87 14.98 5.66
CA ASN A 41 16.99 14.13 6.07
C ASN A 41 16.81 13.49 7.44
N GLN A 42 15.60 13.08 7.76
CA GLN A 42 15.32 12.40 9.03
C GLN A 42 14.22 11.36 8.87
N THR A 43 14.18 10.44 9.81
CA THR A 43 13.17 9.38 9.84
C THR A 43 11.84 9.94 10.31
N VAL A 44 10.77 9.58 9.62
CA VAL A 44 9.41 9.90 10.03
C VAL A 44 8.60 8.63 10.19
N GLY A 45 7.65 8.66 11.13
CA GLY A 45 6.67 7.59 11.30
C GLY A 45 5.41 7.92 10.52
N MET A 46 4.85 6.93 9.84
CA MET A 46 3.60 7.10 9.12
C MET A 46 2.65 5.95 9.43
N GLN A 47 1.40 6.29 9.66
CA GLN A 47 0.33 5.31 9.79
C GLN A 47 -0.63 5.48 8.63
N ILE A 48 -0.90 4.37 7.95
CA ILE A 48 -1.81 4.32 6.81
C ILE A 48 -3.01 3.50 7.22
N SER A 49 -4.20 4.08 7.07
CA SER A 49 -5.46 3.39 7.35
C SER A 49 -6.32 3.36 6.10
N ILE A 50 -7.00 2.26 5.88
CA ILE A 50 -7.98 2.10 4.81
C ILE A 50 -9.37 2.12 5.45
N LEU A 51 -10.20 3.06 4.99
CA LEU A 51 -11.56 3.25 5.49
C LEU A 51 -12.55 2.83 4.42
N GLN A 52 -13.65 2.25 4.85
CA GLN A 52 -14.69 1.76 3.94
C GLN A 52 -15.91 2.68 4.00
N SER A 53 -16.48 2.94 2.86
CA SER A 53 -17.75 3.64 2.63
C SER A 53 -17.68 5.16 2.71
N SER A 54 -16.93 5.72 3.65
CA SER A 54 -16.81 7.18 3.80
C SER A 54 -15.49 7.53 4.48
N ILE A 55 -15.15 8.83 4.50
CA ILE A 55 -13.93 9.31 5.15
C ILE A 55 -13.97 9.16 6.67
N THR A 56 -15.12 8.88 7.23
CA THR A 56 -15.31 8.57 8.64
C THR A 56 -15.80 7.13 8.83
N GLY A 57 -15.66 6.31 7.81
CA GLY A 57 -16.15 4.95 7.81
C GLY A 57 -15.32 4.00 8.64
N THR A 58 -15.68 2.72 8.54
CA THR A 58 -15.00 1.66 9.26
C THR A 58 -13.57 1.50 8.77
N VAL A 59 -12.62 1.46 9.69
CA VAL A 59 -11.23 1.14 9.38
C VAL A 59 -11.13 -0.36 9.15
N VAL A 60 -10.79 -0.75 7.92
CA VAL A 60 -10.68 -2.17 7.57
C VAL A 60 -9.24 -2.65 7.60
N TYR A 61 -8.28 -1.73 7.60
CA TYR A 61 -6.86 -2.07 7.60
C TYR A 61 -6.04 -0.90 8.11
N THR A 62 -4.98 -1.18 8.86
CA THR A 62 -4.02 -0.18 9.33
C THR A 62 -2.63 -0.77 9.32
N GLU A 63 -1.68 0.01 8.83
CA GLU A 63 -0.26 -0.34 8.86
C GLU A 63 0.58 0.86 9.24
N THR A 64 1.79 0.60 9.72
CA THR A 64 2.75 1.64 10.07
C THR A 64 4.02 1.46 9.26
N HIS A 65 4.66 2.60 8.99
CA HIS A 65 5.94 2.68 8.30
C HIS A 65 6.89 3.59 9.05
N SER A 66 8.17 3.24 9.01
CA SER A 66 9.26 4.12 9.40
C SER A 66 10.06 4.41 8.14
N VAL A 67 10.03 5.64 7.67
CA VAL A 67 10.62 6.00 6.38
C VAL A 67 11.53 7.22 6.54
N ASP A 68 12.54 7.31 5.69
CA ASP A 68 13.46 8.43 5.70
C ASP A 68 13.04 9.47 4.68
N ALA A 69 12.85 10.70 5.15
CA ALA A 69 12.62 11.84 4.27
C ALA A 69 13.95 12.25 3.63
N ASN A 70 13.92 12.58 2.35
CA ASN A 70 15.11 13.08 1.67
C ASN A 70 15.33 14.58 1.96
N SER A 71 16.29 15.19 1.28
CA SER A 71 16.64 16.60 1.49
C SER A 71 15.50 17.57 1.16
N ASN A 72 14.51 17.12 0.40
CA ASN A 72 13.32 17.91 0.06
C ASN A 72 12.11 17.58 0.91
N GLY A 73 12.28 16.76 1.95
CA GLY A 73 11.17 16.32 2.79
C GLY A 73 10.31 15.24 2.15
N LEU A 74 10.74 14.68 1.04
CA LEU A 74 9.96 13.67 0.32
C LEU A 74 10.15 12.30 0.96
N VAL A 75 9.04 11.62 1.24
CA VAL A 75 9.00 10.23 1.65
C VAL A 75 8.31 9.39 0.58
N SER A 76 8.77 8.15 0.43
CA SER A 76 8.16 7.17 -0.47
C SER A 76 7.96 5.88 0.29
N LEU A 77 6.80 5.28 0.12
CA LEU A 77 6.50 3.98 0.70
C LEU A 77 5.55 3.21 -0.20
N GLU A 78 5.39 1.93 0.10
CA GLU A 78 4.40 1.10 -0.57
C GLU A 78 3.37 0.66 0.45
N ILE A 79 2.12 1.10 0.26
CA ILE A 79 1.00 0.69 1.10
C ILE A 79 0.76 -0.80 0.84
N GLY A 80 0.66 -1.58 1.89
CA GLY A 80 0.56 -3.02 1.83
C GLY A 80 1.84 -3.74 2.27
N THR A 81 2.95 -3.00 2.44
CA THR A 81 4.24 -3.58 2.84
C THR A 81 4.66 -3.18 4.24
N GLY A 82 3.89 -2.36 4.93
CA GLY A 82 4.21 -1.90 6.28
C GLY A 82 3.93 -2.95 7.34
N SER A 83 4.15 -2.56 8.59
CA SER A 83 3.81 -3.40 9.73
C SER A 83 2.31 -3.29 10.01
N SER A 84 1.57 -4.36 9.73
CA SER A 84 0.13 -4.36 9.95
C SER A 84 -0.19 -4.36 11.44
N THR A 85 -1.02 -3.42 11.86
CA THR A 85 -1.52 -3.35 13.24
C THR A 85 -2.98 -3.77 13.34
N SER A 86 -3.69 -3.82 12.23
CA SER A 86 -5.10 -4.21 12.17
C SER A 86 -5.44 -4.63 10.76
N GLY A 87 -6.13 -5.76 10.63
CA GLY A 87 -6.60 -6.27 9.36
C GLY A 87 -5.52 -6.95 8.53
N ASN A 88 -5.92 -7.37 7.34
CA ASN A 88 -5.03 -8.02 6.39
C ASN A 88 -5.26 -7.40 5.02
N PHE A 89 -4.22 -6.76 4.46
CA PHE A 89 -4.33 -6.04 3.21
C PHE A 89 -4.78 -6.95 2.06
N SER A 90 -4.30 -8.18 2.03
CA SER A 90 -4.64 -9.13 0.96
C SER A 90 -6.10 -9.59 1.00
N LEU A 91 -6.79 -9.39 2.12
CA LEU A 91 -8.17 -9.81 2.29
C LEU A 91 -9.18 -8.69 2.05
N ILE A 92 -8.73 -7.50 1.70
CA ILE A 92 -9.64 -6.39 1.39
C ILE A 92 -10.39 -6.71 0.10
N ASP A 93 -11.71 -6.69 0.16
CA ASP A 93 -12.55 -6.82 -1.02
C ASP A 93 -12.74 -5.45 -1.66
N TRP A 94 -11.89 -5.14 -2.62
CA TRP A 94 -11.91 -3.82 -3.26
C TRP A 94 -13.19 -3.55 -4.05
N SER A 95 -13.98 -4.57 -4.34
CA SER A 95 -15.28 -4.40 -5.00
C SER A 95 -16.35 -3.89 -4.04
N ALA A 96 -16.12 -3.97 -2.74
CA ALA A 96 -17.08 -3.54 -1.71
C ALA A 96 -16.86 -2.08 -1.29
N GLY A 97 -16.20 -1.29 -2.10
CA GLY A 97 -15.94 0.12 -1.83
C GLY A 97 -17.18 0.98 -1.88
N PRO A 98 -16.96 2.32 -1.82
CA PRO A 98 -15.66 2.97 -1.98
C PRO A 98 -14.76 2.83 -0.76
N TYR A 99 -13.45 2.98 -0.99
CA TYR A 99 -12.44 2.97 0.06
C TYR A 99 -11.68 4.29 0.05
N PHE A 100 -11.22 4.69 1.22
CA PHE A 100 -10.46 5.93 1.42
C PHE A 100 -9.18 5.63 2.15
N ILE A 101 -8.13 6.36 1.83
CA ILE A 101 -6.85 6.24 2.49
C ILE A 101 -6.69 7.41 3.46
N LYS A 102 -6.39 7.10 4.72
CA LYS A 102 -6.08 8.09 5.73
C LYS A 102 -4.61 7.94 6.10
N THR A 103 -3.87 9.05 6.08
CA THR A 103 -2.48 9.07 6.47
C THR A 103 -2.31 9.92 7.71
N GLU A 104 -1.49 9.44 8.65
CA GLU A 104 -1.11 10.17 9.83
C GLU A 104 0.40 10.13 9.91
N THR A 105 1.04 11.28 10.10
CA THR A 105 2.49 11.39 10.06
C THR A 105 3.02 11.91 11.39
N ASP A 106 4.02 11.21 11.95
CA ASP A 106 4.80 11.68 13.07
C ASP A 106 6.16 12.15 12.54
N PRO A 107 6.39 13.46 12.44
CA PRO A 107 7.63 13.98 11.87
C PRO A 107 8.85 13.72 12.77
N THR A 108 8.66 13.28 13.99
CA THR A 108 9.75 12.93 14.89
C THR A 108 10.10 11.45 14.89
N GLY A 109 9.39 10.65 14.08
CA GLY A 109 9.70 9.24 13.91
C GLY A 109 9.13 8.31 14.97
N GLY A 110 8.17 8.78 15.73
CA GLY A 110 7.57 8.02 16.83
C GLY A 110 6.74 6.80 16.47
#